data_ea08239b2943d02ec8a724960a557d19
#
_entry.id   ea08239b2943d02ec8a724960a557d19
#
_cell.length_a   1.000
_cell.length_b   1.000
_cell.length_c   1.000
_cell.angle_alpha   90.00
_cell.angle_beta   90.00
_cell.angle_gamma   90.00
#
_symmetry.space_group_name_H-M   'P 1'
#
loop_
_entity.id
_entity.type
_entity.pdbx_description
1 polymer ?
#
loop_
_entity_poly.entity_id
_entity_poly.type
_entity_poly.pdbx_seq_one_letter_code
_entity_poly.pdbx_strand_id
1 'polypeptide(L)'
;MTKKAAAYVYTGPDDWHGLVGQVLASLGYVYDSDGKEAAVRLTSRRKSLVLDGYFTDSNGQACNFGPYIVTTKKEVKNYLLEACRTLTKRPPSPWGKLTGVRPIKLVHTLLDEGLLPEGVRHRLCKDFDVADRTADLLVQVAVTQRPYVVQHEIRDAALYVGIPYCASHCLYCSFPSRLVGNERAERLLDFTNKL
;
A
#
# COMPACT_ATOMS: atom_id res chain seq x y z
N MET A 1 19.46 -10.22 15.33
CA MET A 1 18.46 -11.27 15.08
C MET A 1 17.38 -10.69 14.17
N THR A 2 17.35 -11.06 12.91
CA THR A 2 16.28 -10.66 11.98
C THR A 2 14.98 -11.32 12.43
N LYS A 3 14.01 -10.52 12.89
CA LYS A 3 12.67 -11.00 13.21
C LYS A 3 12.08 -11.64 11.93
N LYS A 4 11.78 -12.93 11.97
CA LYS A 4 11.10 -13.62 10.87
C LYS A 4 9.77 -12.88 10.62
N ALA A 5 9.49 -12.54 9.36
CA ALA A 5 8.23 -11.89 9.02
C ALA A 5 7.08 -12.86 9.33
N ALA A 6 6.00 -12.35 9.90
CA ALA A 6 4.80 -13.15 10.16
C ALA A 6 4.14 -13.53 8.83
N ALA A 7 3.59 -14.73 8.73
CA ALA A 7 2.97 -15.23 7.51
C ALA A 7 1.45 -15.10 7.54
N TYR A 8 0.82 -14.88 6.38
CA TYR A 8 -0.65 -14.85 6.26
C TYR A 8 -1.15 -15.65 5.08
N VAL A 9 -2.39 -16.12 5.19
CA VAL A 9 -3.17 -16.75 4.12
C VAL A 9 -4.31 -15.82 3.71
N TYR A 10 -4.62 -15.77 2.43
CA TYR A 10 -5.78 -15.08 1.90
C TYR A 10 -6.71 -16.05 1.16
N THR A 11 -8.00 -15.91 1.39
CA THR A 11 -9.06 -16.63 0.67
C THR A 11 -10.12 -15.64 0.23
N GLY A 12 -10.35 -15.52 -1.06
CA GLY A 12 -11.35 -14.58 -1.60
C GLY A 12 -11.13 -14.28 -3.08
N PRO A 13 -11.89 -13.31 -3.65
CA PRO A 13 -11.75 -12.91 -5.04
C PRO A 13 -10.35 -12.35 -5.35
N ASP A 14 -9.78 -12.72 -6.51
CA ASP A 14 -8.40 -12.38 -6.89
C ASP A 14 -8.13 -10.87 -6.99
N ASP A 15 -9.13 -10.09 -7.41
CA ASP A 15 -9.02 -8.63 -7.54
C ASP A 15 -8.86 -7.89 -6.20
N TRP A 16 -9.08 -8.57 -5.08
CA TRP A 16 -8.89 -8.04 -3.73
C TRP A 16 -7.58 -8.51 -3.07
N HIS A 17 -6.97 -9.58 -3.58
CA HIS A 17 -5.73 -10.13 -3.03
C HIS A 17 -4.61 -9.09 -2.95
N GLY A 18 -4.43 -8.29 -4.01
CA GLY A 18 -3.42 -7.22 -4.03
C GLY A 18 -3.62 -6.17 -2.93
N LEU A 19 -4.87 -5.75 -2.67
CA LEU A 19 -5.17 -4.81 -1.60
C LEU A 19 -4.88 -5.40 -0.22
N VAL A 20 -5.37 -6.60 0.04
CA VAL A 20 -5.15 -7.31 1.31
C VAL A 20 -3.65 -7.50 1.54
N GLY A 21 -2.92 -7.92 0.51
CA GLY A 21 -1.47 -8.08 0.56
C GLY A 21 -0.73 -6.80 0.90
N GLN A 22 -1.08 -5.67 0.28
CA GLN A 22 -0.47 -4.37 0.59
C GLN A 22 -0.72 -3.95 2.05
N VAL A 23 -1.93 -4.13 2.54
CA VAL A 23 -2.27 -3.81 3.94
C VAL A 23 -1.47 -4.68 4.90
N LEU A 24 -1.47 -6.00 4.70
CA LEU A 24 -0.78 -6.94 5.58
C LEU A 24 0.75 -6.79 5.51
N ALA A 25 1.31 -6.52 4.34
CA ALA A 25 2.73 -6.21 4.19
C ALA A 25 3.13 -4.94 4.98
N SER A 26 2.28 -3.90 5.01
CA SER A 26 2.51 -2.70 5.83
C SER A 26 2.50 -2.98 7.34
N LEU A 27 1.88 -4.08 7.75
CA LEU A 27 1.81 -4.58 9.12
C LEU A 27 2.89 -5.64 9.43
N GLY A 28 3.78 -5.92 8.45
CA GLY A 28 4.91 -6.84 8.61
C GLY A 28 4.55 -8.31 8.39
N TYR A 29 3.46 -8.59 7.65
CA TYR A 29 3.10 -9.94 7.22
C TYR A 29 3.59 -10.21 5.80
N VAL A 30 3.93 -11.47 5.51
CA VAL A 30 4.29 -11.97 4.18
C VAL A 30 3.28 -13.03 3.76
N TYR A 31 2.88 -13.02 2.50
CA TYR A 31 1.97 -14.04 1.96
C TYR A 31 2.66 -15.41 1.96
N ASP A 32 1.97 -16.40 2.51
CA ASP A 32 2.38 -17.79 2.50
C ASP A 32 1.10 -18.63 2.47
N SER A 33 0.94 -19.48 1.47
CA SER A 33 -0.24 -20.35 1.33
C SER A 33 -0.48 -21.24 2.55
N ASP A 34 0.58 -21.55 3.29
CA ASP A 34 0.55 -22.39 4.48
C ASP A 34 0.69 -21.55 5.78
N GLY A 35 0.55 -20.23 5.67
CA GLY A 35 0.69 -19.27 6.77
C GLY A 35 -0.25 -19.57 7.93
N LYS A 36 0.27 -19.46 9.16
CA LYS A 36 -0.46 -19.77 10.39
C LYS A 36 -0.71 -18.58 11.30
N GLU A 37 0.00 -17.46 11.07
CA GLU A 37 -0.08 -16.29 11.96
C GLU A 37 -1.24 -15.37 11.65
N ALA A 38 -1.77 -15.40 10.43
CA ALA A 38 -2.98 -14.68 10.08
C ALA A 38 -3.73 -15.35 8.93
N ALA A 39 -5.05 -15.30 8.97
CA ALA A 39 -5.89 -15.65 7.83
C ALA A 39 -6.91 -14.54 7.59
N VAL A 40 -7.06 -14.14 6.33
CA VAL A 40 -8.04 -13.15 5.90
C VAL A 40 -8.93 -13.77 4.82
N ARG A 41 -10.23 -13.71 5.03
CA ARG A 41 -11.24 -14.24 4.13
C ARG A 41 -12.19 -13.15 3.67
N LEU A 42 -12.44 -13.10 2.37
CA LEU A 42 -13.48 -12.29 1.76
C LEU A 42 -14.48 -13.20 1.06
N THR A 43 -15.71 -13.28 1.58
CA THR A 43 -16.78 -14.10 1.02
C THR A 43 -17.79 -13.21 0.29
N SER A 44 -18.06 -13.52 -0.97
CA SER A 44 -19.05 -12.78 -1.78
C SER A 44 -20.47 -13.02 -1.27
N ARG A 45 -21.23 -11.92 -1.08
CA ARG A 45 -22.66 -11.93 -0.72
C ARG A 45 -23.43 -10.93 -1.57
N ARG A 46 -24.09 -11.36 -2.64
CA ARG A 46 -24.89 -10.49 -3.52
C ARG A 46 -24.11 -9.22 -3.97
N LYS A 47 -24.39 -8.07 -3.32
CA LYS A 47 -23.76 -6.77 -3.62
C LYS A 47 -22.68 -6.36 -2.61
N SER A 48 -22.33 -7.21 -1.65
CA SER A 48 -21.35 -6.95 -0.60
C SER A 48 -20.41 -8.13 -0.42
N LEU A 49 -19.31 -7.89 0.30
CA LEU A 49 -18.39 -8.92 0.75
C LEU A 49 -18.47 -9.03 2.26
N VAL A 50 -18.22 -10.21 2.79
CA VAL A 50 -18.01 -10.43 4.21
C VAL A 50 -16.53 -10.62 4.45
N LEU A 51 -15.95 -9.76 5.27
CA LEU A 51 -14.55 -9.81 5.70
C LEU A 51 -14.50 -10.46 7.08
N ASP A 52 -13.78 -11.55 7.20
CA ASP A 52 -13.50 -12.23 8.47
C ASP A 52 -12.09 -12.84 8.48
N GLY A 53 -11.65 -13.31 9.63
CA GLY A 53 -10.37 -13.99 9.76
C GLY A 53 -9.85 -14.02 11.18
N TYR A 54 -8.54 -14.21 11.32
CA TYR A 54 -7.86 -14.15 12.60
C TYR A 54 -6.44 -13.58 12.44
N PHE A 55 -5.92 -13.04 13.54
CA PHE A 55 -4.51 -12.73 13.75
C PHE A 55 -4.00 -13.48 14.97
N THR A 56 -2.75 -13.90 14.94
CA THR A 56 -2.11 -14.50 16.10
C THR A 56 -1.47 -13.40 16.97
N ASP A 57 -1.81 -13.39 18.24
CA ASP A 57 -1.27 -12.43 19.21
C ASP A 57 0.19 -12.74 19.58
N SER A 58 0.76 -11.95 20.51
CA SER A 58 2.13 -12.14 20.99
C SER A 58 2.36 -13.45 21.75
N ASN A 59 1.29 -14.12 22.20
CA ASN A 59 1.32 -15.36 22.95
C ASN A 59 1.10 -16.59 22.06
N GLY A 60 0.93 -16.38 20.74
CA GLY A 60 0.64 -17.43 19.77
C GLY A 60 -0.83 -17.86 19.72
N GLN A 61 -1.73 -17.11 20.37
CA GLN A 61 -3.17 -17.41 20.36
C GLN A 61 -3.85 -16.74 19.17
N ALA A 62 -4.68 -17.49 18.44
CA ALA A 62 -5.49 -16.96 17.34
C ALA A 62 -6.66 -16.12 17.89
N CYS A 63 -6.70 -14.85 17.51
CA CYS A 63 -7.75 -13.91 17.86
C CYS A 63 -8.57 -13.58 16.62
N ASN A 64 -9.85 -13.97 16.62
CA ASN A 64 -10.74 -13.78 15.47
C ASN A 64 -11.20 -12.33 15.33
N PHE A 65 -11.43 -11.91 14.08
CA PHE A 65 -12.10 -10.63 13.75
C PHE A 65 -13.22 -10.85 12.73
N GLY A 66 -14.14 -9.88 12.69
CA GLY A 66 -15.32 -9.97 11.84
C GLY A 66 -16.43 -10.83 12.44
N PRO A 67 -17.47 -11.18 11.67
CA PRO A 67 -17.66 -10.82 10.26
C PRO A 67 -18.01 -9.32 10.07
N TYR A 68 -17.37 -8.64 9.11
CA TYR A 68 -17.71 -7.27 8.71
C TYR A 68 -18.32 -7.28 7.31
N ILE A 69 -19.44 -6.60 7.13
CA ILE A 69 -20.02 -6.38 5.80
C ILE A 69 -19.28 -5.21 5.17
N VAL A 70 -18.67 -5.43 4.01
CA VAL A 70 -17.86 -4.45 3.30
C VAL A 70 -18.32 -4.30 1.84
N THR A 71 -18.28 -3.10 1.33
CA THR A 71 -18.67 -2.77 -0.04
C THR A 71 -17.55 -2.08 -0.80
N THR A 72 -16.61 -1.49 -0.09
CA THR A 72 -15.51 -0.69 -0.66
C THR A 72 -14.13 -1.19 -0.23
N LYS A 73 -13.14 -0.96 -1.09
CA LYS A 73 -11.72 -1.22 -0.77
C LYS A 73 -11.24 -0.45 0.46
N LYS A 74 -11.80 0.75 0.69
CA LYS A 74 -11.48 1.58 1.87
C LYS A 74 -11.95 0.92 3.16
N GLU A 75 -13.14 0.33 3.18
CA GLU A 75 -13.67 -0.39 4.35
C GLU A 75 -12.83 -1.61 4.68
N VAL A 76 -12.51 -2.46 3.69
CA VAL A 76 -11.63 -3.63 3.91
C VAL A 76 -10.30 -3.20 4.53
N LYS A 77 -9.67 -2.18 3.96
CA LYS A 77 -8.42 -1.64 4.47
C LYS A 77 -8.53 -1.17 5.93
N ASN A 78 -9.55 -0.38 6.24
CA ASN A 78 -9.73 0.17 7.58
C ASN A 78 -9.99 -0.93 8.61
N TYR A 79 -10.88 -1.88 8.33
CA TYR A 79 -11.17 -3.00 9.24
C TYR A 79 -9.96 -3.90 9.46
N LEU A 80 -9.16 -4.19 8.42
CA LEU A 80 -7.92 -4.98 8.57
C LEU A 80 -6.89 -4.27 9.43
N LEU A 81 -6.66 -2.96 9.21
CA LEU A 81 -5.72 -2.17 10.00
C LEU A 81 -6.14 -2.12 11.47
N GLU A 82 -7.44 -1.89 11.73
CA GLU A 82 -7.97 -1.82 13.07
C GLU A 82 -7.96 -3.17 13.77
N ALA A 83 -8.41 -4.24 13.12
CA ALA A 83 -8.38 -5.59 13.65
C ALA A 83 -6.95 -6.03 14.02
N CYS A 84 -5.99 -5.83 13.12
CA CYS A 84 -4.61 -6.16 13.41
C CYS A 84 -4.06 -5.36 14.60
N ARG A 85 -4.29 -4.05 14.63
CA ARG A 85 -3.85 -3.17 15.73
C ARG A 85 -4.41 -3.61 17.08
N THR A 86 -5.72 -3.87 17.14
CA THR A 86 -6.42 -4.24 18.37
C THR A 86 -5.99 -5.60 18.88
N LEU A 87 -5.92 -6.60 17.99
CA LEU A 87 -5.71 -7.99 18.37
C LEU A 87 -4.23 -8.33 18.61
N THR A 88 -3.32 -7.76 17.82
CA THR A 88 -1.90 -8.10 17.91
C THR A 88 -1.07 -7.13 18.76
N LYS A 89 -1.65 -5.98 19.15
CA LYS A 89 -0.95 -4.88 19.84
C LYS A 89 0.32 -4.41 19.12
N ARG A 90 0.43 -4.68 17.83
CA ARG A 90 1.56 -4.21 17.02
C ARG A 90 1.48 -2.68 16.86
N PRO A 91 2.61 -1.98 16.88
CA PRO A 91 2.60 -0.55 16.64
C PRO A 91 2.05 -0.27 15.24
N PRO A 92 1.26 0.80 15.06
CA PRO A 92 0.76 1.19 13.75
C PRO A 92 1.92 1.53 12.82
N SER A 93 1.70 1.35 11.52
CA SER A 93 2.64 1.85 10.50
C SER A 93 2.82 3.37 10.67
N PRO A 94 4.04 3.92 10.56
CA PRO A 94 4.24 5.38 10.55
C PRO A 94 3.44 6.10 9.45
N TRP A 95 3.05 5.39 8.41
CA TRP A 95 2.23 5.88 7.29
C TRP A 95 0.71 5.82 7.58
N GLY A 96 0.31 5.28 8.71
CA GLY A 96 -1.09 5.15 9.09
C GLY A 96 -1.93 4.43 8.03
N LYS A 97 -3.01 5.07 7.61
CA LYS A 97 -3.92 4.59 6.56
C LYS A 97 -3.43 4.86 5.12
N LEU A 98 -2.27 5.48 4.91
CA LEU A 98 -1.76 5.83 3.57
C LEU A 98 -1.06 4.67 2.85
N THR A 99 -1.47 3.44 3.11
CA THR A 99 -0.95 2.24 2.44
C THR A 99 -1.48 2.14 1.01
N GLY A 100 -0.60 1.87 0.05
CA GLY A 100 -0.97 1.69 -1.36
C GLY A 100 -1.42 2.97 -2.08
N VAL A 101 -1.13 4.15 -1.54
CA VAL A 101 -1.40 5.46 -2.14
C VAL A 101 -0.11 6.25 -2.29
N ARG A 102 -0.12 7.25 -3.18
CA ARG A 102 0.96 8.24 -3.30
C ARG A 102 0.72 9.36 -2.27
N PRO A 103 1.35 9.32 -1.08
CA PRO A 103 1.01 10.23 0.00
C PRO A 103 1.28 11.70 -0.36
N ILE A 104 2.35 11.99 -1.11
CA ILE A 104 2.67 13.35 -1.57
C ILE A 104 1.57 13.92 -2.47
N LYS A 105 0.95 13.10 -3.33
CA LYS A 105 -0.17 13.56 -4.16
C LYS A 105 -1.36 14.01 -3.30
N LEU A 106 -1.67 13.27 -2.23
CA LEU A 106 -2.70 13.68 -1.27
C LEU A 106 -2.37 15.02 -0.64
N VAL A 107 -1.11 15.21 -0.21
CA VAL A 107 -0.67 16.48 0.39
C VAL A 107 -0.83 17.65 -0.60
N HIS A 108 -0.40 17.48 -1.86
CA HIS A 108 -0.62 18.49 -2.89
C HIS A 108 -2.09 18.82 -3.09
N THR A 109 -2.96 17.80 -3.13
CA THR A 109 -4.41 18.01 -3.25
C THR A 109 -4.95 18.84 -2.09
N LEU A 110 -4.56 18.55 -0.84
CA LEU A 110 -4.98 19.29 0.34
C LEU A 110 -4.48 20.75 0.33
N LEU A 111 -3.26 20.98 -0.16
CA LEU A 111 -2.73 22.33 -0.36
C LEU A 111 -3.49 23.07 -1.47
N ASP A 112 -3.90 22.37 -2.56
CA ASP A 112 -4.71 22.94 -3.65
C ASP A 112 -6.13 23.31 -3.19
N GLU A 113 -6.67 22.57 -2.21
CA GLU A 113 -7.94 22.89 -1.53
C GLU A 113 -7.82 24.12 -0.59
N GLY A 114 -6.63 24.73 -0.49
CA GLY A 114 -6.38 25.95 0.29
C GLY A 114 -5.98 25.71 1.74
N LEU A 115 -5.70 24.45 2.14
CA LEU A 115 -5.19 24.22 3.48
C LEU A 115 -3.76 24.75 3.63
N LEU A 116 -3.49 25.40 4.75
CA LEU A 116 -2.12 25.75 5.13
C LEU A 116 -1.32 24.48 5.52
N PRO A 117 0.01 24.48 5.43
CA PRO A 117 0.87 23.33 5.77
C PRO A 117 0.54 22.70 7.14
N GLU A 118 0.28 23.52 8.16
CA GLU A 118 -0.12 23.06 9.50
C GLU A 118 -1.48 22.35 9.49
N GLY A 119 -2.44 22.86 8.72
CA GLY A 119 -3.74 22.23 8.54
C GLY A 119 -3.65 20.88 7.84
N VAL A 120 -2.77 20.77 6.83
CA VAL A 120 -2.48 19.52 6.14
C VAL A 120 -1.86 18.50 7.11
N ARG A 121 -0.85 18.91 7.89
CA ARG A 121 -0.23 18.09 8.93
C ARG A 121 -1.27 17.55 9.91
N HIS A 122 -2.11 18.42 10.45
CA HIS A 122 -3.18 18.04 11.39
C HIS A 122 -4.13 17.01 10.76
N ARG A 123 -4.53 17.21 9.51
CA ARG A 123 -5.42 16.31 8.79
C ARG A 123 -4.78 14.95 8.51
N LEU A 124 -3.49 14.91 8.18
CA LEU A 124 -2.74 13.66 8.02
C LEU A 124 -2.72 12.83 9.30
N CYS A 125 -2.47 13.46 10.44
CA CYS A 125 -2.45 12.78 11.73
C CYS A 125 -3.85 12.32 12.16
N LYS A 126 -4.85 13.20 12.05
CA LYS A 126 -6.19 12.97 12.56
C LYS A 126 -7.02 12.00 11.72
N ASP A 127 -7.04 12.22 10.39
CA ASP A 127 -7.95 11.47 9.49
C ASP A 127 -7.29 10.21 8.94
N PHE A 128 -5.95 10.22 8.81
CA PHE A 128 -5.19 9.13 8.20
C PHE A 128 -4.28 8.39 9.18
N ASP A 129 -4.31 8.72 10.47
CA ASP A 129 -3.47 8.11 11.52
C ASP A 129 -1.97 8.11 11.19
N VAL A 130 -1.49 9.09 10.44
CA VAL A 130 -0.07 9.25 10.08
C VAL A 130 0.69 9.72 11.31
N ALA A 131 1.84 9.10 11.60
CA ALA A 131 2.70 9.53 12.69
C ALA A 131 3.22 10.96 12.46
N ASP A 132 3.34 11.76 13.53
CA ASP A 132 3.74 13.17 13.48
C ASP A 132 4.98 13.42 12.61
N ARG A 133 6.07 12.68 12.86
CA ARG A 133 7.32 12.81 12.09
C ARG A 133 7.13 12.52 10.59
N THR A 134 6.27 11.57 10.25
CA THR A 134 5.97 11.23 8.86
C THR A 134 5.10 12.30 8.22
N ALA A 135 4.15 12.86 8.95
CA ALA A 135 3.32 13.98 8.49
C ALA A 135 4.17 15.22 8.24
N ASP A 136 5.10 15.55 9.15
CA ASP A 136 6.06 16.66 8.97
C ASP A 136 6.91 16.47 7.71
N LEU A 137 7.46 15.26 7.51
CA LEU A 137 8.24 14.93 6.32
C LEU A 137 7.40 15.08 5.03
N LEU A 138 6.18 14.57 5.01
CA LEU A 138 5.29 14.65 3.85
C LEU A 138 4.97 16.09 3.48
N VAL A 139 4.65 16.93 4.49
CA VAL A 139 4.38 18.35 4.27
C VAL A 139 5.63 19.08 3.78
N GLN A 140 6.79 18.85 4.41
CA GLN A 140 8.04 19.47 4.01
C GLN A 140 8.41 19.13 2.55
N VAL A 141 8.32 17.86 2.17
CA VAL A 141 8.60 17.41 0.80
C VAL A 141 7.65 18.08 -0.19
N ALA A 142 6.34 18.08 0.11
CA ALA A 142 5.35 18.69 -0.77
C ALA A 142 5.58 20.21 -0.94
N VAL A 143 5.83 20.92 0.14
CA VAL A 143 6.14 22.37 0.09
C VAL A 143 7.38 22.63 -0.75
N THR A 144 8.44 21.84 -0.58
CA THR A 144 9.67 21.96 -1.39
C THR A 144 9.40 21.67 -2.88
N GLN A 145 8.51 20.74 -3.19
CA GLN A 145 8.16 20.42 -4.58
C GLN A 145 7.21 21.44 -5.22
N ARG A 146 6.47 22.20 -4.42
CA ARG A 146 5.41 23.10 -4.88
C ARG A 146 5.83 24.02 -6.04
N PRO A 147 6.98 24.73 -5.99
CA PRO A 147 7.43 25.59 -7.07
C PRO A 147 7.60 24.87 -8.40
N TYR A 148 7.94 23.59 -8.37
CA TYR A 148 8.20 22.79 -9.57
C TYR A 148 6.95 22.09 -10.12
N VAL A 149 5.94 21.86 -9.27
CA VAL A 149 4.72 21.11 -9.64
C VAL A 149 3.61 22.04 -10.14
N VAL A 150 3.54 23.26 -9.63
CA VAL A 150 2.41 24.19 -9.88
C VAL A 150 2.70 25.21 -10.98
N GLN A 151 3.96 25.39 -11.39
CA GLN A 151 4.39 26.38 -12.38
C GLN A 151 4.31 25.91 -13.85
N HIS A 152 3.62 24.81 -14.13
CA HIS A 152 3.51 24.32 -15.51
C HIS A 152 2.47 25.14 -16.28
N GLU A 153 2.90 25.78 -17.37
CA GLU A 153 1.99 26.32 -18.34
C GLU A 153 1.23 25.19 -19.05
N ILE A 154 0.00 25.46 -19.49
CA ILE A 154 -0.87 24.50 -20.22
C ILE A 154 -0.19 23.91 -21.49
N ARG A 155 0.92 24.53 -21.93
CA ARG A 155 1.69 24.12 -23.12
C ARG A 155 2.83 23.15 -22.83
N ASP A 156 3.13 22.87 -21.56
CA ASP A 156 4.20 21.95 -21.20
C ASP A 156 3.77 20.50 -21.41
N ALA A 157 4.60 19.73 -22.08
CA ALA A 157 4.41 18.30 -22.28
C ALA A 157 5.51 17.52 -21.55
N ALA A 158 5.14 16.49 -20.82
CA ALA A 158 6.09 15.55 -20.23
C ALA A 158 6.09 14.23 -20.99
N LEU A 159 7.26 13.78 -21.43
CA LEU A 159 7.45 12.47 -22.05
C LEU A 159 8.04 11.51 -21.04
N TYR A 160 7.32 10.44 -20.73
CA TYR A 160 7.81 9.35 -19.90
C TYR A 160 8.21 8.16 -20.78
N VAL A 161 9.49 7.80 -20.77
CA VAL A 161 10.01 6.62 -21.47
C VAL A 161 10.27 5.52 -20.46
N GLY A 162 9.45 4.46 -20.51
CA GLY A 162 9.58 3.31 -19.61
C GLY A 162 10.26 2.14 -20.31
N ILE A 163 11.40 1.66 -19.76
CA ILE A 163 12.06 0.43 -20.21
C ILE A 163 11.55 -0.72 -19.33
N PRO A 164 10.77 -1.70 -19.88
CA PRO A 164 10.14 -2.75 -19.10
C PRO A 164 11.05 -3.93 -18.78
N TYR A 165 12.38 -3.75 -18.87
CA TYR A 165 13.36 -4.80 -18.63
C TYR A 165 14.32 -4.43 -17.51
N CYS A 166 14.56 -5.38 -16.59
CA CYS A 166 15.52 -5.24 -15.50
C CYS A 166 16.47 -6.43 -15.44
N ALA A 167 17.69 -6.19 -14.99
CA ALA A 167 18.67 -7.27 -14.75
C ALA A 167 18.25 -8.15 -13.56
N SER A 168 17.60 -7.57 -12.53
CA SER A 168 17.10 -8.27 -11.36
C SER A 168 15.87 -7.56 -10.80
N HIS A 169 15.05 -8.26 -10.01
CA HIS A 169 13.97 -7.64 -9.24
C HIS A 169 14.49 -7.17 -7.89
N CYS A 170 14.39 -5.87 -7.64
CA CYS A 170 14.64 -5.31 -6.31
C CYS A 170 13.47 -5.63 -5.37
N LEU A 171 13.74 -6.00 -4.13
CA LEU A 171 12.72 -6.36 -3.13
C LEU A 171 11.66 -5.27 -2.89
N TYR A 172 12.00 -4.03 -3.14
CA TYR A 172 11.14 -2.85 -2.96
C TYR A 172 10.49 -2.35 -4.25
N CYS A 173 10.76 -2.99 -5.40
CA CYS A 173 10.32 -2.47 -6.70
C CYS A 173 8.86 -2.83 -6.98
N SER A 174 8.05 -1.81 -7.29
CA SER A 174 6.66 -1.95 -7.71
C SER A 174 6.44 -1.77 -9.22
N PHE A 175 7.51 -1.50 -9.98
CA PHE A 175 7.39 -1.35 -11.42
C PHE A 175 7.17 -2.69 -12.11
N PRO A 176 6.20 -2.77 -13.05
CA PRO A 176 6.04 -3.94 -13.89
C PRO A 176 7.27 -4.08 -14.80
N SER A 177 8.14 -5.02 -14.47
CA SER A 177 9.35 -5.28 -15.26
C SER A 177 9.55 -6.78 -15.49
N ARG A 178 10.20 -7.10 -16.61
CA ARG A 178 10.62 -8.46 -16.97
C ARG A 178 12.10 -8.61 -16.72
N LEU A 179 12.51 -9.78 -16.25
CA LEU A 179 13.93 -10.09 -16.10
C LEU A 179 14.54 -10.34 -17.47
N VAL A 180 15.62 -9.63 -17.79
CA VAL A 180 16.39 -9.81 -19.04
C VAL A 180 16.81 -11.27 -19.20
N GLY A 181 17.27 -11.93 -18.14
CA GLY A 181 17.71 -13.32 -18.16
C GLY A 181 16.62 -14.35 -18.48
N ASN A 182 15.32 -13.96 -18.36
CA ASN A 182 14.18 -14.83 -18.65
C ASN A 182 13.58 -14.57 -20.04
N GLU A 183 14.07 -13.54 -20.75
CA GLU A 183 13.56 -13.20 -22.09
C GLU A 183 14.41 -13.82 -23.21
N ARG A 184 13.73 -14.14 -24.30
CA ARG A 184 14.41 -14.61 -25.51
C ARG A 184 15.20 -13.46 -26.15
N ALA A 185 16.43 -13.75 -26.63
CA ALA A 185 17.29 -12.75 -27.25
C ALA A 185 16.61 -12.00 -28.41
N GLU A 186 15.81 -12.72 -29.23
CA GLU A 186 15.04 -12.13 -30.33
C GLU A 186 14.07 -11.03 -29.87
N ARG A 187 13.42 -11.21 -28.72
CA ARG A 187 12.50 -10.24 -28.15
C ARG A 187 13.21 -9.00 -27.64
N LEU A 188 14.39 -9.16 -27.05
CA LEU A 188 15.21 -8.05 -26.60
C LEU A 188 15.74 -7.24 -27.80
N LEU A 189 16.18 -7.92 -28.85
CA LEU A 189 16.62 -7.29 -30.11
C LEU A 189 15.46 -6.54 -30.79
N ASP A 190 14.28 -7.15 -30.88
CA ASP A 190 13.08 -6.48 -31.45
C ASP A 190 12.71 -5.23 -30.64
N PHE A 191 12.81 -5.29 -29.30
CA PHE A 191 12.56 -4.13 -28.46
C PHE A 191 13.60 -3.01 -28.69
N THR A 192 14.88 -3.35 -28.73
CA THR A 192 15.95 -2.35 -28.97
C THR A 192 15.88 -1.73 -30.36
N ASN A 193 15.42 -2.46 -31.36
CA ASN A 193 15.25 -1.95 -32.72
C ASN A 193 14.01 -1.04 -32.91
N LYS A 194 13.09 -1.04 -31.92
CA LYS A 194 11.88 -0.21 -31.92
C LYS A 194 11.99 1.03 -31.02
N LEU A 195 13.09 1.18 -30.28
CA LEU A 195 13.42 2.38 -29.51
C LEU A 195 14.04 3.45 -30.39
#